data_02e90899c2d57c72a6742c7f059c49f1
#
_entry.id   02e90899c2d57c72a6742c7f059c49f1
#
_cell.length_a   1.000
_cell.length_b   1.000
_cell.length_c   1.000
_cell.angle_alpha   90.00
_cell.angle_beta   90.00
_cell.angle_gamma   90.00
#
_symmetry.space_group_name_H-M   'P 1'
#
loop_
_entity.id
_entity.type
_entity.pdbx_description
1 polymer ?
#
loop_
_entity_poly.entity_id
_entity_poly.type
_entity_poly.pdbx_seq_one_letter_code
_entity_poly.pdbx_strand_id
1 'polypeptide(L)'
;MRVHVYDLQVGDRLLSDVFNPYGLFVLPKNKILTSEDIVKLRNHRIEYVEIDYRQPEDDDYTPPPQAKQIVEQAGPRFESAVKGMKDYYLRVNNDGSIEESEVTSDFEPLIENLRKESDFVSVLLLLNNQDEYTFQHSVQVGMISYTLARWLGKEEEEARLIAKAGYLHDIGKSKIDPAILNKPASLTEEEFEKVKNHTVYGYHILNRSMPERPEFGLVALQHHERLDGSGYPQGLR
;
A
#
# COMPACT_ATOMS: atom_id res chain seq x y z
N MET A 1 12.04 -5.93 4.06
CA MET A 1 11.83 -4.63 3.36
C MET A 1 12.97 -4.36 2.38
N ARG A 2 12.72 -3.63 1.29
CA ARG A 2 13.77 -3.22 0.34
C ARG A 2 14.40 -1.91 0.81
N VAL A 3 15.72 -1.90 1.01
CA VAL A 3 16.46 -0.77 1.59
C VAL A 3 17.59 -0.37 0.64
N HIS A 4 17.78 0.94 0.47
CA HIS A 4 18.91 1.46 -0.28
C HIS A 4 20.21 1.22 0.51
N VAL A 5 21.30 0.88 -0.18
CA VAL A 5 22.56 0.46 0.47
C VAL A 5 23.16 1.52 1.41
N TYR A 6 22.83 2.80 1.20
CA TYR A 6 23.26 3.89 2.08
C TYR A 6 22.44 4.00 3.38
N ASP A 7 21.26 3.37 3.42
CA ASP A 7 20.36 3.36 4.59
C ASP A 7 20.51 2.06 5.41
N LEU A 8 21.43 1.16 5.00
CA LEU A 8 21.72 -0.06 5.74
C LEU A 8 22.41 0.22 7.07
N GLN A 9 22.06 -0.56 8.07
CA GLN A 9 22.64 -0.53 9.41
C GLN A 9 23.35 -1.87 9.72
N VAL A 10 24.34 -1.80 10.60
CA VAL A 10 24.95 -3.01 11.16
C VAL A 10 23.89 -3.76 11.96
N GLY A 11 23.77 -5.05 11.71
CA GLY A 11 22.72 -5.88 12.31
C GLY A 11 21.57 -6.22 11.37
N ASP A 12 21.39 -5.50 10.23
CA ASP A 12 20.40 -5.86 9.22
C ASP A 12 20.62 -7.28 8.72
N ARG A 13 19.54 -8.05 8.53
CA ARG A 13 19.60 -9.42 8.01
C ARG A 13 19.10 -9.44 6.56
N LEU A 14 19.92 -9.97 5.65
CA LEU A 14 19.53 -10.14 4.25
C LEU A 14 18.44 -11.21 4.08
N LEU A 15 17.40 -10.93 3.28
CA LEU A 15 16.34 -11.88 2.96
C LEU A 15 16.61 -12.71 1.71
N SER A 16 17.55 -12.28 0.87
CA SER A 16 17.93 -12.97 -0.38
C SER A 16 19.43 -12.94 -0.57
N ASP A 17 19.93 -13.84 -1.43
CA ASP A 17 21.31 -13.78 -1.93
C ASP A 17 21.49 -12.50 -2.73
N VAL A 18 22.61 -11.81 -2.52
CA VAL A 18 22.92 -10.56 -3.20
C VAL A 18 23.94 -10.78 -4.29
N PHE A 19 23.58 -10.38 -5.51
CA PHE A 19 24.45 -10.39 -6.69
C PHE A 19 24.68 -8.96 -7.17
N ASN A 20 25.86 -8.69 -7.71
CA ASN A 20 26.12 -7.40 -8.34
C ASN A 20 25.47 -7.31 -9.73
N PRO A 21 25.48 -6.13 -10.39
CA PRO A 21 24.91 -5.95 -11.74
C PRO A 21 25.52 -6.86 -12.82
N TYR A 22 26.66 -7.48 -12.54
CA TYR A 22 27.34 -8.42 -13.45
C TYR A 22 27.06 -9.89 -13.13
N GLY A 23 26.16 -10.17 -12.17
CA GLY A 23 25.81 -11.53 -11.76
C GLY A 23 26.80 -12.18 -10.80
N LEU A 24 27.80 -11.46 -10.28
CA LEU A 24 28.75 -11.99 -9.30
C LEU A 24 28.09 -12.02 -7.91
N PHE A 25 28.14 -13.17 -7.24
CA PHE A 25 27.70 -13.36 -5.87
C PHE A 25 28.49 -12.46 -4.90
N VAL A 26 27.80 -11.74 -4.04
CA VAL A 26 28.42 -10.79 -3.09
C VAL A 26 28.21 -11.21 -1.64
N LEU A 27 26.96 -11.47 -1.23
CA LEU A 27 26.62 -11.88 0.14
C LEU A 27 25.46 -12.89 0.12
N PRO A 28 25.44 -13.86 1.07
CA PRO A 28 24.38 -14.87 1.15
C PRO A 28 23.13 -14.35 1.84
N LYS A 29 22.01 -14.97 1.53
CA LYS A 29 20.76 -14.88 2.30
C LYS A 29 21.00 -15.19 3.78
N ASN A 30 20.21 -14.57 4.65
CA ASN A 30 20.29 -14.67 6.11
C ASN A 30 21.60 -14.13 6.74
N LYS A 31 22.47 -13.51 5.97
CA LYS A 31 23.65 -12.83 6.51
C LYS A 31 23.20 -11.63 7.34
N ILE A 32 23.69 -11.56 8.59
CA ILE A 32 23.62 -10.37 9.43
C ILE A 32 24.75 -9.45 8.99
N LEU A 33 24.42 -8.22 8.58
CA LEU A 33 25.37 -7.28 8.00
C LEU A 33 26.28 -6.68 9.06
N THR A 34 27.57 -6.70 8.78
CA THR A 34 28.59 -5.92 9.49
C THR A 34 28.89 -4.62 8.76
N SER A 35 29.64 -3.70 9.37
CA SER A 35 30.11 -2.48 8.68
C SER A 35 30.93 -2.81 7.42
N GLU A 36 31.73 -3.88 7.45
CA GLU A 36 32.51 -4.33 6.30
C GLU A 36 31.61 -4.87 5.16
N ASP A 37 30.54 -5.61 5.51
CA ASP A 37 29.58 -6.10 4.53
C ASP A 37 28.85 -4.96 3.82
N ILE A 38 28.47 -3.89 4.55
CA ILE A 38 27.83 -2.70 3.97
C ILE A 38 28.79 -1.98 3.01
N VAL A 39 30.05 -1.82 3.38
CA VAL A 39 31.09 -1.27 2.50
C VAL A 39 31.28 -2.15 1.27
N LYS A 40 31.27 -3.47 1.44
CA LYS A 40 31.38 -4.43 0.34
C LYS A 40 30.22 -4.30 -0.63
N LEU A 41 29.00 -4.18 -0.16
CA LEU A 41 27.81 -3.95 -1.01
C LEU A 41 27.95 -2.66 -1.84
N ARG A 42 28.39 -1.57 -1.24
CA ARG A 42 28.65 -0.29 -1.94
C ARG A 42 29.73 -0.42 -3.00
N ASN A 43 30.83 -1.09 -2.70
CA ASN A 43 31.93 -1.30 -3.63
C ASN A 43 31.53 -2.16 -4.84
N HIS A 44 30.56 -3.06 -4.66
CA HIS A 44 29.99 -3.88 -5.73
C HIS A 44 28.84 -3.19 -6.49
N ARG A 45 28.61 -1.87 -6.26
CA ARG A 45 27.56 -1.07 -6.91
C ARG A 45 26.16 -1.64 -6.71
N ILE A 46 25.90 -2.21 -5.56
CA ILE A 46 24.56 -2.61 -5.15
C ILE A 46 23.82 -1.33 -4.72
N GLU A 47 22.65 -1.10 -5.31
CA GLU A 47 21.82 0.06 -4.96
C GLU A 47 20.82 -0.28 -3.86
N TYR A 48 20.19 -1.47 -3.97
CA TYR A 48 19.16 -1.92 -3.04
C TYR A 48 19.38 -3.38 -2.66
N VAL A 49 19.03 -3.71 -1.42
CA VAL A 49 18.95 -5.08 -0.90
C VAL A 49 17.65 -5.30 -0.17
N GLU A 50 17.22 -6.54 -0.07
CA GLU A 50 16.09 -6.94 0.76
C GLU A 50 16.61 -7.36 2.13
N ILE A 51 16.16 -6.67 3.16
CA ILE A 51 16.48 -7.02 4.54
C ILE A 51 15.22 -7.45 5.30
N ASP A 52 15.46 -8.23 6.35
CA ASP A 52 14.42 -8.51 7.33
C ASP A 52 13.92 -7.19 7.94
N TYR A 53 12.67 -7.22 8.44
CA TYR A 53 12.14 -6.03 9.09
C TYR A 53 13.05 -5.72 10.29
N ARG A 54 13.63 -4.51 10.33
CA ARG A 54 14.27 -4.02 11.54
C ARG A 54 13.20 -3.98 12.62
N GLN A 55 13.28 -4.86 13.59
CA GLN A 55 12.62 -4.53 14.84
C GLN A 55 13.27 -3.23 15.30
N PRO A 56 12.51 -2.17 15.58
CA PRO A 56 13.10 -1.00 16.22
C PRO A 56 13.85 -1.55 17.43
N GLU A 57 15.19 -1.41 17.45
CA GLU A 57 15.94 -1.56 18.70
C GLU A 57 15.25 -0.62 19.65
N ASP A 58 14.74 -1.17 20.76
CA ASP A 58 14.15 -0.51 21.90
C ASP A 58 14.28 1.04 21.91
N ASP A 59 13.84 1.72 20.86
CA ASP A 59 13.31 3.05 21.03
C ASP A 59 12.09 2.81 21.89
N ASP A 60 12.15 3.33 23.08
CA ASP A 60 11.16 3.32 24.16
C ASP A 60 9.82 3.95 23.70
N TYR A 61 9.42 3.69 22.42
CA TYR A 61 8.12 3.99 21.90
C TYR A 61 7.15 2.93 22.44
N THR A 62 6.87 3.05 23.70
CA THR A 62 5.62 2.55 24.25
C THR A 62 4.54 3.48 23.73
N PRO A 63 3.71 3.02 22.76
CA PRO A 63 2.61 3.83 22.30
C PRO A 63 1.82 4.31 23.53
N PRO A 64 1.45 5.60 23.57
CA PRO A 64 0.72 6.13 24.71
C PRO A 64 -0.49 5.21 25.00
N PRO A 65 -0.87 5.00 26.26
CA PRO A 65 -1.96 4.09 26.61
C PRO A 65 -3.24 4.33 25.79
N GLN A 66 -3.46 5.56 25.39
CA GLN A 66 -4.54 5.99 24.51
C GLN A 66 -4.40 5.35 23.10
N ALA A 67 -3.21 5.30 22.52
CA ALA A 67 -3.00 4.68 21.20
C ALA A 67 -3.29 3.17 21.21
N LYS A 68 -2.95 2.45 22.28
CA LYS A 68 -3.31 1.03 22.44
C LYS A 68 -4.83 0.84 22.46
N GLN A 69 -5.52 1.68 23.21
CA GLN A 69 -6.99 1.62 23.30
C GLN A 69 -7.66 1.93 21.95
N ILE A 70 -7.10 2.88 21.19
CA ILE A 70 -7.58 3.23 19.85
C ILE A 70 -7.41 2.01 18.91
N VAL A 71 -6.27 1.33 18.95
CA VAL A 71 -6.00 0.16 18.12
C VAL A 71 -6.91 -1.02 18.48
N GLU A 72 -7.17 -1.25 19.76
CA GLU A 72 -8.13 -2.27 20.19
C GLU A 72 -9.53 -2.01 19.64
N GLN A 73 -9.94 -0.74 19.51
CA GLN A 73 -11.22 -0.34 18.95
C GLN A 73 -11.23 -0.30 17.42
N ALA A 74 -10.15 0.14 16.78
CA ALA A 74 -10.02 0.27 15.35
C ALA A 74 -9.66 -1.06 14.65
N GLY A 75 -8.91 -1.94 15.31
CA GLY A 75 -8.41 -3.20 14.74
C GLY A 75 -9.51 -4.06 14.11
N PRO A 76 -10.59 -4.41 14.81
CA PRO A 76 -11.67 -5.21 14.22
C PRO A 76 -12.35 -4.53 13.01
N ARG A 77 -12.41 -3.20 12.98
CA ARG A 77 -12.98 -2.44 11.86
C ARG A 77 -12.02 -2.36 10.67
N PHE A 78 -10.73 -2.25 10.95
CA PHE A 78 -9.68 -2.34 9.95
C PHE A 78 -9.71 -3.72 9.28
N GLU A 79 -9.76 -4.79 10.05
CA GLU A 79 -9.87 -6.17 9.53
C GLU A 79 -11.15 -6.37 8.72
N SER A 80 -12.28 -5.79 9.15
CA SER A 80 -13.53 -5.82 8.37
C SER A 80 -13.37 -5.13 7.03
N ALA A 81 -12.75 -3.96 6.99
CA ALA A 81 -12.47 -3.23 5.74
C ALA A 81 -11.51 -3.99 4.83
N VAL A 82 -10.47 -4.62 5.38
CA VAL A 82 -9.55 -5.49 4.63
C VAL A 82 -10.31 -6.68 4.03
N LYS A 83 -11.17 -7.33 4.80
CA LYS A 83 -12.01 -8.42 4.32
C LYS A 83 -12.96 -7.96 3.22
N GLY A 84 -13.63 -6.82 3.38
CA GLY A 84 -14.49 -6.23 2.34
C GLY A 84 -13.74 -6.02 1.04
N MET A 85 -12.54 -5.46 1.07
CA MET A 85 -11.69 -5.28 -0.11
C MET A 85 -11.36 -6.61 -0.79
N LYS A 86 -11.03 -7.64 -0.01
CA LYS A 86 -10.74 -8.98 -0.53
C LYS A 86 -11.97 -9.60 -1.22
N ASP A 87 -13.15 -9.45 -0.63
CA ASP A 87 -14.40 -9.93 -1.20
C ASP A 87 -14.73 -9.18 -2.51
N TYR A 88 -14.45 -7.86 -2.60
CA TYR A 88 -14.61 -7.07 -3.83
C TYR A 88 -13.68 -7.57 -4.94
N TYR A 89 -12.40 -7.84 -4.63
CA TYR A 89 -11.45 -8.41 -5.60
C TYR A 89 -11.96 -9.72 -6.18
N LEU A 90 -12.41 -10.65 -5.33
CA LEU A 90 -12.94 -11.94 -5.78
C LEU A 90 -14.19 -11.77 -6.64
N ARG A 91 -15.08 -10.86 -6.26
CA ARG A 91 -16.34 -10.60 -6.98
C ARG A 91 -16.09 -9.98 -8.35
N VAL A 92 -15.30 -8.92 -8.44
CA VAL A 92 -15.04 -8.24 -9.73
C VAL A 92 -14.18 -9.08 -10.66
N ASN A 93 -13.33 -9.98 -10.11
CA ASN A 93 -12.60 -10.93 -10.94
C ASN A 93 -13.54 -11.89 -11.69
N ASN A 94 -14.69 -12.23 -11.09
CA ASN A 94 -15.75 -13.04 -11.67
C ASN A 94 -16.84 -12.19 -12.35
N ASP A 95 -16.49 -10.98 -12.83
CA ASP A 95 -17.38 -10.04 -13.52
C ASP A 95 -18.59 -9.54 -12.71
N GLY A 96 -18.54 -9.69 -11.39
CA GLY A 96 -19.50 -9.10 -10.46
C GLY A 96 -19.34 -7.58 -10.34
N SER A 97 -20.27 -6.94 -9.63
CA SER A 97 -20.25 -5.51 -9.31
C SER A 97 -20.01 -5.26 -7.83
N ILE A 98 -19.68 -4.03 -7.49
CA ILE A 98 -19.54 -3.54 -6.12
C ILE A 98 -20.64 -2.51 -5.90
N GLU A 99 -21.36 -2.59 -4.78
CA GLU A 99 -22.37 -1.61 -4.39
C GLU A 99 -21.76 -0.53 -3.47
N GLU A 100 -22.08 0.75 -3.68
CA GLU A 100 -21.60 1.82 -2.79
C GLU A 100 -22.04 1.61 -1.35
N SER A 101 -23.22 1.02 -1.13
CA SER A 101 -23.75 0.68 0.17
C SER A 101 -22.89 -0.33 0.92
N GLU A 102 -22.30 -1.30 0.22
CA GLU A 102 -21.37 -2.28 0.80
C GLU A 102 -20.05 -1.59 1.19
N VAL A 103 -19.49 -0.76 0.30
CA VAL A 103 -18.28 0.03 0.58
C VAL A 103 -18.50 0.91 1.80
N THR A 104 -19.66 1.53 1.91
CA THR A 104 -20.06 2.34 3.07
C THR A 104 -20.11 1.49 4.34
N SER A 105 -20.76 0.31 4.27
CA SER A 105 -20.89 -0.60 5.42
C SER A 105 -19.55 -1.13 5.93
N ASP A 106 -18.63 -1.46 5.02
CA ASP A 106 -17.35 -2.10 5.37
C ASP A 106 -16.29 -1.10 5.82
N PHE A 107 -16.28 0.11 5.25
CA PHE A 107 -15.20 1.07 5.43
C PHE A 107 -15.55 2.26 6.35
N GLU A 108 -16.76 2.80 6.29
CA GLU A 108 -17.13 3.97 7.11
C GLU A 108 -17.05 3.78 8.62
N PRO A 109 -17.34 2.59 9.20
CA PRO A 109 -17.14 2.38 10.64
C PRO A 109 -15.70 2.62 11.10
N LEU A 110 -14.71 2.36 10.22
CA LEU A 110 -13.31 2.67 10.48
C LEU A 110 -13.06 4.18 10.44
N ILE A 111 -13.61 4.88 9.45
CA ILE A 111 -13.50 6.35 9.31
C ILE A 111 -14.14 7.06 10.50
N GLU A 112 -15.29 6.60 10.99
CA GLU A 112 -15.95 7.16 12.19
C GLU A 112 -15.07 7.07 13.45
N ASN A 113 -14.25 6.04 13.56
CA ASN A 113 -13.28 5.97 14.65
C ASN A 113 -12.18 7.01 14.48
N LEU A 114 -11.62 7.13 13.27
CA LEU A 114 -10.55 8.09 12.98
C LEU A 114 -10.97 9.53 13.24
N ARG A 115 -12.23 9.86 12.99
CA ARG A 115 -12.78 11.21 13.22
C ARG A 115 -12.62 11.68 14.66
N LYS A 116 -12.61 10.75 15.61
CA LYS A 116 -12.55 11.04 17.06
C LYS A 116 -11.12 11.13 17.57
N GLU A 117 -10.15 10.77 16.74
CA GLU A 117 -8.77 10.56 17.17
C GLU A 117 -7.84 11.67 16.69
N SER A 118 -7.00 12.14 17.60
CA SER A 118 -5.97 13.16 17.30
C SER A 118 -4.63 12.52 16.87
N ASP A 119 -4.37 11.26 17.21
CA ASP A 119 -3.13 10.55 16.90
C ASP A 119 -3.31 9.48 15.82
N PHE A 120 -3.62 9.95 14.61
CA PHE A 120 -3.80 9.13 13.43
C PHE A 120 -2.55 8.33 13.03
N VAL A 121 -1.35 8.91 13.24
CA VAL A 121 -0.09 8.27 12.83
C VAL A 121 0.15 7.01 13.62
N SER A 122 -0.07 7.05 14.93
CA SER A 122 0.05 5.86 15.78
C SER A 122 -0.92 4.76 15.38
N VAL A 123 -2.16 5.12 14.98
CA VAL A 123 -3.15 4.14 14.48
C VAL A 123 -2.65 3.46 13.21
N LEU A 124 -2.11 4.21 12.24
CA LEU A 124 -1.56 3.63 11.01
C LEU A 124 -0.39 2.69 11.26
N LEU A 125 0.54 3.09 12.14
CA LEU A 125 1.73 2.28 12.44
C LEU A 125 1.37 0.95 13.13
N LEU A 126 0.37 0.98 14.00
CA LEU A 126 -0.05 -0.18 14.79
C LEU A 126 -0.94 -1.16 14.00
N LEU A 127 -1.62 -0.70 12.96
CA LEU A 127 -2.45 -1.54 12.09
C LEU A 127 -1.66 -2.16 10.91
N ASN A 128 -0.36 -1.90 10.82
CA ASN A 128 0.47 -2.42 9.74
C ASN A 128 0.90 -3.86 10.03
N ASN A 129 0.15 -4.83 9.52
CA ASN A 129 0.45 -6.25 9.63
C ASN A 129 1.00 -6.76 8.28
N GLN A 130 1.97 -7.68 8.26
CA GLN A 130 2.72 -8.06 7.05
C GLN A 130 1.97 -9.01 6.08
N ASP A 131 0.87 -9.63 6.53
CA ASP A 131 0.25 -10.78 5.84
C ASP A 131 -0.82 -10.34 4.89
N GLU A 132 -1.07 -9.48 4.20
CA GLU A 132 -2.10 -9.10 3.18
C GLU A 132 -1.88 -7.68 2.64
N TYR A 133 -0.64 -7.40 2.31
CA TYR A 133 -0.16 -6.05 1.96
C TYR A 133 -1.07 -5.27 0.98
N THR A 134 -1.56 -5.90 -0.08
CA THR A 134 -2.37 -5.21 -1.11
C THR A 134 -3.69 -4.68 -0.57
N PHE A 135 -4.40 -5.47 0.24
CA PHE A 135 -5.70 -5.08 0.77
C PHE A 135 -5.56 -4.10 1.93
N GLN A 136 -4.58 -4.32 2.80
CA GLN A 136 -4.25 -3.39 3.88
C GLN A 136 -3.81 -2.03 3.33
N HIS A 137 -3.00 -2.00 2.27
CA HIS A 137 -2.61 -0.78 1.57
C HIS A 137 -3.83 0.04 1.12
N SER A 138 -4.81 -0.59 0.49
CA SER A 138 -6.04 0.08 0.05
C SER A 138 -6.80 0.71 1.22
N VAL A 139 -6.93 0.00 2.35
CA VAL A 139 -7.55 0.53 3.56
C VAL A 139 -6.77 1.72 4.11
N GLN A 140 -5.45 1.60 4.21
CA GLN A 140 -4.56 2.65 4.71
C GLN A 140 -4.59 3.90 3.84
N VAL A 141 -4.58 3.75 2.50
CA VAL A 141 -4.71 4.88 1.57
C VAL A 141 -6.04 5.60 1.77
N GLY A 142 -7.15 4.87 1.95
CA GLY A 142 -8.44 5.47 2.27
C GLY A 142 -8.41 6.25 3.58
N MET A 143 -7.82 5.70 4.64
CA MET A 143 -7.65 6.38 5.94
C MET A 143 -6.81 7.65 5.84
N ILE A 144 -5.68 7.58 5.14
CA ILE A 144 -4.78 8.73 4.92
C ILE A 144 -5.52 9.81 4.12
N SER A 145 -6.22 9.42 3.07
CA SER A 145 -6.99 10.33 2.21
C SER A 145 -8.06 11.08 2.99
N TYR A 146 -8.79 10.41 3.89
CA TYR A 146 -9.73 11.05 4.79
C TYR A 146 -9.04 12.11 5.65
N THR A 147 -7.98 11.70 6.33
CA THR A 147 -7.27 12.57 7.28
C THR A 147 -6.69 13.81 6.59
N LEU A 148 -6.06 13.63 5.41
CA LEU A 148 -5.54 14.75 4.62
C LEU A 148 -6.65 15.69 4.15
N ALA A 149 -7.78 15.15 3.69
CA ALA A 149 -8.93 15.95 3.29
C ALA A 149 -9.44 16.82 4.45
N ARG A 150 -9.56 16.25 5.65
CA ARG A 150 -9.97 17.00 6.86
C ARG A 150 -8.94 18.07 7.25
N TRP A 151 -7.65 17.78 7.18
CA TRP A 151 -6.59 18.76 7.45
C TRP A 151 -6.58 19.92 6.45
N LEU A 152 -6.97 19.65 5.21
CA LEU A 152 -7.14 20.65 4.15
C LEU A 152 -8.48 21.41 4.27
N GLY A 153 -9.27 21.18 5.32
CA GLY A 153 -10.51 21.88 5.57
C GLY A 153 -11.71 21.43 4.72
N LYS A 154 -11.61 20.24 4.11
CA LYS A 154 -12.76 19.69 3.37
C LYS A 154 -13.91 19.33 4.31
N GLU A 155 -15.14 19.53 3.83
CA GLU A 155 -16.34 19.14 4.55
C GLU A 155 -16.39 17.62 4.77
N GLU A 156 -17.12 17.18 5.79
CA GLU A 156 -17.17 15.78 6.21
C GLU A 156 -17.56 14.83 5.08
N GLU A 157 -18.61 15.17 4.34
CA GLU A 157 -19.11 14.34 3.23
C GLU A 157 -18.08 14.24 2.08
N GLU A 158 -17.41 15.35 1.75
CA GLU A 158 -16.36 15.36 0.74
C GLU A 158 -15.14 14.53 1.19
N ALA A 159 -14.75 14.63 2.46
CA ALA A 159 -13.67 13.85 3.03
C ALA A 159 -13.96 12.33 3.01
N ARG A 160 -15.20 11.92 3.31
CA ARG A 160 -15.65 10.52 3.20
C ARG A 160 -15.62 10.00 1.77
N LEU A 161 -16.05 10.84 0.81
CA LEU A 161 -16.00 10.49 -0.61
C LEU A 161 -14.55 10.28 -1.09
N ILE A 162 -13.65 11.19 -0.74
CA ILE A 162 -12.20 11.09 -1.01
C ILE A 162 -11.62 9.82 -0.38
N ALA A 163 -12.01 9.49 0.84
CA ALA A 163 -11.58 8.28 1.53
C ALA A 163 -12.01 6.99 0.81
N LYS A 164 -13.28 6.91 0.38
CA LYS A 164 -13.81 5.78 -0.40
C LYS A 164 -13.07 5.63 -1.74
N ALA A 165 -12.80 6.75 -2.42
CA ALA A 165 -12.01 6.74 -3.64
C ALA A 165 -10.60 6.19 -3.42
N GLY A 166 -9.92 6.62 -2.34
CA GLY A 166 -8.62 6.09 -1.93
C GLY A 166 -8.69 4.60 -1.54
N TYR A 167 -9.74 4.17 -0.87
CA TYR A 167 -9.96 2.75 -0.54
C TYR A 167 -10.09 1.88 -1.79
N LEU A 168 -10.74 2.38 -2.85
CA LEU A 168 -11.03 1.62 -4.07
C LEU A 168 -9.99 1.79 -5.20
N HIS A 169 -8.99 2.68 -5.05
CA HIS A 169 -8.09 3.09 -6.13
C HIS A 169 -7.42 1.94 -6.88
N ASP A 170 -7.08 0.90 -6.16
CA ASP A 170 -6.30 -0.24 -6.65
C ASP A 170 -7.15 -1.47 -7.02
N ILE A 171 -8.48 -1.37 -7.04
CA ILE A 171 -9.39 -2.51 -7.31
C ILE A 171 -9.11 -3.20 -8.64
N GLY A 172 -8.58 -2.48 -9.61
CA GLY A 172 -8.22 -3.03 -10.92
C GLY A 172 -7.06 -4.03 -10.89
N LYS A 173 -6.29 -4.10 -9.82
CA LYS A 173 -5.27 -5.15 -9.61
C LYS A 173 -5.91 -6.54 -9.57
N SER A 174 -7.20 -6.65 -9.27
CA SER A 174 -7.95 -7.91 -9.35
C SER A 174 -7.92 -8.57 -10.73
N LYS A 175 -7.70 -7.80 -11.79
CA LYS A 175 -7.61 -8.30 -13.18
C LYS A 175 -6.17 -8.57 -13.66
N ILE A 176 -5.19 -8.34 -12.80
CA ILE A 176 -3.78 -8.65 -13.09
C ILE A 176 -3.47 -10.07 -12.64
N ASP A 177 -2.66 -10.77 -13.44
CA ASP A 177 -2.23 -12.13 -13.12
C ASP A 177 -1.53 -12.17 -11.74
N PRO A 178 -2.04 -12.98 -10.79
CA PRO A 178 -1.42 -13.12 -9.48
C PRO A 178 0.06 -13.55 -9.53
N ALA A 179 0.48 -14.27 -10.58
CA ALA A 179 1.88 -14.66 -10.76
C ALA A 179 2.79 -13.45 -11.02
N ILE A 180 2.25 -12.38 -11.61
CA ILE A 180 2.97 -11.13 -11.83
C ILE A 180 2.94 -10.28 -10.54
N LEU A 181 1.76 -10.12 -9.91
CA LEU A 181 1.62 -9.30 -8.70
C LEU A 181 2.45 -9.82 -7.52
N ASN A 182 2.51 -11.14 -7.37
CA ASN A 182 3.19 -11.80 -6.25
C ASN A 182 4.60 -12.29 -6.62
N LYS A 183 5.15 -11.83 -7.75
CA LYS A 183 6.47 -12.25 -8.20
C LYS A 183 7.54 -11.85 -7.18
N PRO A 184 8.33 -12.80 -6.65
CA PRO A 184 9.36 -12.51 -5.65
C PRO A 184 10.65 -11.93 -6.26
N ALA A 185 10.54 -11.24 -7.42
CA ALA A 185 11.63 -10.63 -8.15
C ALA A 185 11.15 -9.35 -8.86
N SER A 186 12.07 -8.53 -9.34
CA SER A 186 11.72 -7.36 -10.15
C SER A 186 10.91 -7.78 -11.39
N LEU A 187 9.90 -6.98 -11.70
CA LEU A 187 9.11 -7.17 -12.91
C LEU A 187 9.95 -6.83 -14.15
N THR A 188 9.75 -7.58 -15.23
CA THR A 188 10.24 -7.17 -16.56
C THR A 188 9.46 -5.95 -17.05
N GLU A 189 9.96 -5.28 -18.10
CA GLU A 189 9.23 -4.17 -18.72
C GLU A 189 7.83 -4.60 -19.21
N GLU A 190 7.74 -5.79 -19.83
CA GLU A 190 6.46 -6.33 -20.29
C GLU A 190 5.49 -6.65 -19.15
N GLU A 191 5.99 -7.19 -18.04
CA GLU A 191 5.19 -7.45 -16.85
C GLU A 191 4.73 -6.13 -16.22
N PHE A 192 5.62 -5.15 -16.15
CA PHE A 192 5.28 -3.83 -15.61
C PHE A 192 4.22 -3.12 -16.46
N GLU A 193 4.30 -3.20 -17.80
CA GLU A 193 3.26 -2.69 -18.70
C GLU A 193 1.90 -3.37 -18.42
N LYS A 194 1.88 -4.67 -18.14
CA LYS A 194 0.64 -5.37 -17.75
C LYS A 194 0.11 -4.85 -16.41
N VAL A 195 0.98 -4.61 -15.42
CA VAL A 195 0.56 -4.07 -14.13
C VAL A 195 -0.02 -2.66 -14.27
N LYS A 196 0.55 -1.80 -15.12
CA LYS A 196 -0.01 -0.45 -15.36
C LYS A 196 -1.48 -0.46 -15.78
N ASN A 197 -1.93 -1.52 -16.45
CA ASN A 197 -3.33 -1.64 -16.88
C ASN A 197 -4.33 -1.74 -15.71
N HIS A 198 -3.87 -1.97 -14.46
CA HIS A 198 -4.80 -1.97 -13.31
C HIS A 198 -5.56 -0.64 -13.18
N THR A 199 -4.94 0.48 -13.56
CA THR A 199 -5.59 1.80 -13.54
C THR A 199 -6.78 1.85 -14.48
N VAL A 200 -6.62 1.34 -15.70
CA VAL A 200 -7.70 1.26 -16.72
C VAL A 200 -8.76 0.25 -16.30
N TYR A 201 -8.37 -0.91 -15.78
CA TYR A 201 -9.31 -1.90 -15.27
C TYR A 201 -10.12 -1.35 -14.09
N GLY A 202 -9.47 -0.67 -13.14
CA GLY A 202 -10.14 -0.01 -12.02
C GLY A 202 -11.17 0.99 -12.48
N TYR A 203 -10.82 1.85 -13.44
CA TYR A 203 -11.74 2.80 -14.07
C TYR A 203 -13.01 2.12 -14.62
N HIS A 204 -12.85 1.06 -15.41
CA HIS A 204 -13.99 0.35 -15.99
C HIS A 204 -14.83 -0.39 -14.96
N ILE A 205 -14.19 -1.02 -13.94
CA ILE A 205 -14.87 -1.71 -12.86
C ILE A 205 -15.75 -0.71 -12.08
N LEU A 206 -15.19 0.41 -11.65
CA LEU A 206 -15.88 1.37 -10.80
C LEU A 206 -16.98 2.11 -11.54
N ASN A 207 -16.76 2.54 -12.80
CA ASN A 207 -17.82 3.18 -13.58
C ASN A 207 -18.97 2.23 -13.92
N ARG A 208 -18.69 0.93 -14.08
CA ARG A 208 -19.76 -0.06 -14.28
C ARG A 208 -20.52 -0.33 -12.99
N SER A 209 -19.83 -0.39 -11.85
CA SER A 209 -20.39 -0.71 -10.54
C SER A 209 -21.15 0.45 -9.92
N MET A 210 -20.64 1.67 -10.09
CA MET A 210 -21.13 2.90 -9.46
C MET A 210 -21.14 4.05 -10.48
N PRO A 211 -22.01 4.01 -11.51
CA PRO A 211 -22.04 5.01 -12.60
C PRO A 211 -22.40 6.42 -12.10
N GLU A 212 -23.06 6.54 -10.95
CA GLU A 212 -23.37 7.80 -10.27
C GLU A 212 -22.18 8.42 -9.53
N ARG A 213 -21.06 7.70 -9.46
CA ARG A 213 -19.81 8.11 -8.80
C ARG A 213 -18.61 8.05 -9.75
N PRO A 214 -18.60 8.84 -10.82
CA PRO A 214 -17.53 8.80 -11.81
C PRO A 214 -16.15 9.18 -11.23
N GLU A 215 -16.13 9.92 -10.11
CA GLU A 215 -14.92 10.29 -9.39
C GLU A 215 -14.14 9.08 -8.89
N PHE A 216 -14.76 7.97 -8.49
CA PHE A 216 -14.05 6.76 -8.08
C PHE A 216 -13.26 6.15 -9.25
N GLY A 217 -13.90 6.07 -10.43
CA GLY A 217 -13.22 5.62 -11.63
C GLY A 217 -12.04 6.52 -12.02
N LEU A 218 -12.23 7.85 -11.94
CA LEU A 218 -11.16 8.80 -12.26
C LEU A 218 -9.97 8.68 -11.31
N VAL A 219 -10.19 8.51 -10.02
CA VAL A 219 -9.10 8.27 -9.05
C VAL A 219 -8.37 6.98 -9.39
N ALA A 220 -9.08 5.88 -9.66
CA ALA A 220 -8.45 4.62 -10.06
C ALA A 220 -7.64 4.75 -11.37
N LEU A 221 -8.09 5.57 -12.31
CA LEU A 221 -7.39 5.81 -13.57
C LEU A 221 -6.11 6.63 -13.39
N GLN A 222 -6.13 7.64 -12.50
CA GLN A 222 -5.14 8.73 -12.50
C GLN A 222 -4.18 8.73 -11.29
N HIS A 223 -4.33 7.82 -10.32
CA HIS A 223 -3.50 7.83 -9.11
C HIS A 223 -2.00 7.58 -9.34
N HIS A 224 -1.62 7.12 -10.52
CA HIS A 224 -0.23 7.00 -10.96
C HIS A 224 0.23 8.10 -11.91
N GLU A 225 -0.61 9.11 -12.15
CA GLU A 225 -0.17 10.29 -12.91
C GLU A 225 0.82 11.12 -12.10
N ARG A 226 1.68 11.83 -12.80
CA ARG A 226 2.72 12.67 -12.21
C ARG A 226 2.67 14.07 -12.79
N LEU A 227 2.94 15.08 -11.98
CA LEU A 227 2.92 16.49 -12.39
C LEU A 227 3.86 16.83 -13.55
N ASP A 228 4.91 16.04 -13.76
CA ASP A 228 5.86 16.19 -14.86
C ASP A 228 5.42 15.49 -16.16
N GLY A 229 4.26 14.80 -16.14
CA GLY A 229 3.73 14.02 -17.27
C GLY A 229 4.43 12.70 -17.51
N SER A 230 5.31 12.25 -16.60
CA SER A 230 5.96 10.93 -16.67
C SER A 230 5.12 9.81 -16.07
N GLY A 231 3.92 10.13 -15.58
CA GLY A 231 2.96 9.17 -15.03
C GLY A 231 2.23 8.35 -16.10
N TYR A 232 1.31 7.52 -15.66
CA TYR A 232 0.49 6.68 -16.53
C TYR A 232 -0.95 6.59 -16.00
N PRO A 233 -1.94 6.22 -16.82
CA PRO A 233 -1.84 5.77 -18.22
C PRO A 233 -1.91 6.92 -19.25
N GLN A 234 -2.25 8.15 -18.84
CA GLN A 234 -2.56 9.26 -19.76
C GLN A 234 -1.38 10.23 -19.93
N GLY A 235 -0.41 10.24 -19.01
CA GLY A 235 0.71 11.19 -19.00
C GLY A 235 0.26 12.64 -18.82
N LEU A 236 -0.66 12.88 -17.90
CA LEU A 236 -1.25 14.20 -17.63
C LEU A 236 -0.20 15.18 -17.10
N ARG A 237 -0.36 16.49 -17.43
CA ARG A 237 0.50 17.59 -16.99
C ARG A 237 -0.30 18.70 -16.36
#